data_e37963fc3f6c99787c02e2032e2c0b9f
#
_entry.id   e37963fc3f6c99787c02e2032e2c0b9f
#
_cell.length_a   1.000
_cell.length_b   1.000
_cell.length_c   1.000
_cell.angle_alpha   90.00
_cell.angle_beta   90.00
_cell.angle_gamma   90.00
#
_symmetry.space_group_name_H-M   'P 1'
#
loop_
_entity.id
_entity.type
_entity.pdbx_description
1 polymer ?
#
loop_
_entity_poly.entity_id
_entity_poly.type
_entity_poly.pdbx_seq_one_letter_code
_entity_poly.pdbx_strand_id
1 'polypeptide(L)'
;MEKVVKSGLVAVLVSPGFGAGWSSWNSEIPELLFDPVVVGMVEDGTDGDTIEAYCEAKYAGGYYGGAEDLIVEWVPVGTQFRVHEYDGSETLECKDAMSWITG
;
A
#
# COMPACT_ATOMS: atom_id res chain seq x y z
N MET A 1 -2.19 0.47 -14.86
CA MET A 1 -1.38 0.27 -13.65
C MET A 1 -1.37 -1.21 -13.30
N GLU A 2 -0.19 -1.78 -13.14
CA GLU A 2 -0.08 -3.18 -12.82
C GLU A 2 -0.44 -3.45 -11.35
N LYS A 3 -1.11 -4.57 -11.12
CA LYS A 3 -1.54 -5.00 -9.78
C LYS A 3 -1.33 -6.49 -9.65
N VAL A 4 -1.10 -6.95 -8.41
CA VAL A 4 -1.05 -8.39 -8.13
C VAL A 4 -2.47 -8.84 -7.77
N VAL A 5 -3.00 -9.79 -8.52
CA VAL A 5 -4.34 -10.32 -8.30
C VAL A 5 -4.25 -11.83 -8.09
N LYS A 6 -4.81 -12.31 -6.98
CA LYS A 6 -4.84 -13.73 -6.66
C LYS A 6 -6.23 -14.10 -6.12
N SER A 7 -6.85 -15.11 -6.71
CA SER A 7 -8.15 -15.63 -6.23
C SER A 7 -9.22 -14.54 -6.07
N GLY A 8 -9.26 -13.59 -6.99
CA GLY A 8 -10.25 -12.50 -6.95
C GLY A 8 -9.92 -11.38 -5.98
N LEU A 9 -8.72 -11.39 -5.40
CA LEU A 9 -8.25 -10.35 -4.48
C LEU A 9 -7.09 -9.57 -5.10
N VAL A 10 -7.05 -8.27 -4.88
CA VAL A 10 -5.96 -7.42 -5.31
C VAL A 10 -5.11 -7.03 -4.11
N ALA A 11 -3.79 -7.09 -4.28
CA ALA A 11 -2.84 -6.69 -3.24
C ALA A 11 -2.72 -5.17 -3.19
N VAL A 12 -2.90 -4.60 -2.00
CA VAL A 12 -2.76 -3.16 -1.75
C VAL A 12 -1.72 -2.95 -0.67
N LEU A 13 -0.79 -2.04 -0.94
CA LEU A 13 0.31 -1.73 -0.01
C LEU A 13 -0.06 -0.57 0.89
N VAL A 14 0.03 -0.79 2.18
CA VAL A 14 -0.18 0.26 3.18
C VAL A 14 0.92 0.19 4.24
N SER A 15 1.21 1.33 4.86
CA SER A 15 2.18 1.43 5.95
C SER A 15 1.46 1.87 7.21
N PRO A 16 1.10 0.92 8.09
CA PRO A 16 0.33 1.25 9.31
C PRO A 16 1.16 1.83 10.44
N GLY A 17 2.47 1.83 10.33
CA GLY A 17 3.34 2.39 11.37
C GLY A 17 3.23 3.90 11.45
N PHE A 18 3.47 4.45 12.64
CA PHE A 18 3.47 5.90 12.81
C PHE A 18 4.78 6.51 12.30
N GLY A 19 4.69 7.73 11.81
CA GLY A 19 5.84 8.53 11.40
C GLY A 19 6.04 8.69 9.92
N ALA A 20 5.57 7.75 9.10
CA ALA A 20 5.69 7.87 7.65
C ALA A 20 4.60 7.06 6.96
N GLY A 21 3.88 7.72 6.04
CA GLY A 21 2.92 7.05 5.18
C GLY A 21 3.60 6.44 3.96
N TRP A 22 2.80 5.86 3.08
CA TRP A 22 3.28 5.27 1.83
C TRP A 22 2.65 6.01 0.65
N SER A 23 1.60 5.47 0.04
CA SER A 23 0.95 6.17 -1.08
C SER A 23 0.30 7.49 -0.66
N SER A 24 -0.17 7.60 0.58
CA SER A 24 -0.78 8.82 1.07
C SER A 24 0.20 10.00 1.17
N TRP A 25 1.48 9.72 1.28
CA TRP A 25 2.54 10.73 1.28
C TRP A 25 3.18 10.92 -0.10
N ASN A 26 2.74 10.16 -1.09
CA ASN A 26 3.28 10.19 -2.45
C ASN A 26 2.14 10.27 -3.45
N SER A 27 1.29 11.29 -3.33
CA SER A 27 0.10 11.41 -4.17
C SER A 27 0.39 11.51 -5.67
N GLU A 28 1.61 11.90 -6.03
CA GLU A 28 2.03 11.97 -7.42
C GLU A 28 2.49 10.63 -7.98
N ILE A 29 2.60 9.61 -7.13
CA ILE A 29 3.06 8.27 -7.52
C ILE A 29 2.00 7.24 -7.10
N PRO A 30 0.84 7.20 -7.76
CA PRO A 30 -0.22 6.28 -7.38
C PRO A 30 0.15 4.80 -7.55
N GLU A 31 1.15 4.50 -8.36
CA GLU A 31 1.64 3.15 -8.54
C GLU A 31 2.16 2.51 -7.25
N LEU A 32 2.55 3.33 -6.26
CA LEU A 32 3.03 2.82 -4.98
C LEU A 32 1.98 2.00 -4.23
N LEU A 33 0.69 2.21 -4.51
CA LEU A 33 -0.37 1.39 -3.90
C LEU A 33 -0.30 -0.07 -4.34
N PHE A 34 0.20 -0.33 -5.56
CA PHE A 34 0.02 -1.64 -6.19
C PHE A 34 1.30 -2.25 -6.75
N ASP A 35 2.45 -1.60 -6.62
CA ASP A 35 3.68 -2.03 -7.30
C ASP A 35 3.94 -3.52 -7.07
N PRO A 36 3.91 -4.35 -8.13
CA PRO A 36 4.03 -5.80 -7.98
C PRO A 36 5.36 -6.25 -7.40
N VAL A 37 6.44 -5.52 -7.69
CA VAL A 37 7.75 -5.87 -7.16
C VAL A 37 7.79 -5.62 -5.66
N VAL A 38 7.24 -4.49 -5.22
CA VAL A 38 7.19 -4.18 -3.79
C VAL A 38 6.27 -5.16 -3.06
N VAL A 39 5.14 -5.54 -3.65
CA VAL A 39 4.27 -6.57 -3.06
C VAL A 39 5.06 -7.85 -2.82
N GLY A 40 5.82 -8.31 -3.81
CA GLY A 40 6.65 -9.50 -3.66
C GLY A 40 7.71 -9.36 -2.58
N MET A 41 8.35 -8.21 -2.51
CA MET A 41 9.35 -7.92 -1.47
C MET A 41 8.74 -7.98 -0.07
N VAL A 42 7.58 -7.37 0.12
CA VAL A 42 6.90 -7.38 1.43
C VAL A 42 6.54 -8.82 1.82
N GLU A 43 6.00 -9.59 0.88
CA GLU A 43 5.63 -10.97 1.15
C GLU A 43 6.83 -11.85 1.47
N ASP A 44 7.99 -11.54 0.88
CA ASP A 44 9.24 -12.26 1.13
C ASP A 44 9.95 -11.82 2.41
N GLY A 45 9.46 -10.80 3.08
CA GLY A 45 10.11 -10.27 4.28
C GLY A 45 11.33 -9.43 4.00
N THR A 46 11.42 -8.84 2.80
CA THR A 46 12.53 -7.97 2.42
C THR A 46 12.59 -6.75 3.35
N ASP A 47 13.79 -6.34 3.74
CA ASP A 47 13.95 -5.20 4.64
C ASP A 47 13.55 -3.88 3.98
N GLY A 48 13.19 -2.91 4.81
CA GLY A 48 12.73 -1.61 4.33
C GLY A 48 13.77 -0.85 3.51
N ASP A 49 15.04 -0.96 3.87
CA ASP A 49 16.10 -0.26 3.15
C ASP A 49 16.21 -0.74 1.70
N THR A 50 16.05 -2.03 1.47
CA THR A 50 16.08 -2.61 0.12
C THR A 50 14.86 -2.15 -0.69
N ILE A 51 13.69 -2.12 -0.06
CA ILE A 51 12.47 -1.63 -0.71
C ILE A 51 12.61 -0.16 -1.07
N GLU A 52 13.14 0.64 -0.16
CA GLU A 52 13.37 2.07 -0.39
C GLU A 52 14.31 2.29 -1.57
N ALA A 53 15.42 1.53 -1.63
CA ALA A 53 16.38 1.66 -2.71
C ALA A 53 15.76 1.34 -4.08
N TYR A 54 14.92 0.31 -4.13
CA TYR A 54 14.20 -0.02 -5.37
C TYR A 54 13.29 1.12 -5.80
N CYS A 55 12.52 1.68 -4.85
CA CYS A 55 11.58 2.75 -5.16
C CYS A 55 12.30 4.03 -5.58
N GLU A 56 13.41 4.37 -4.95
CA GLU A 56 14.19 5.55 -5.33
C GLU A 56 14.73 5.43 -6.75
N ALA A 57 15.10 4.23 -7.17
CA ALA A 57 15.58 3.99 -8.52
C ALA A 57 14.46 4.04 -9.55
N LYS A 58 13.27 3.58 -9.19
CA LYS A 58 12.14 3.50 -10.12
C LYS A 58 11.30 4.78 -10.14
N TYR A 59 11.08 5.38 -8.98
CA TYR A 59 10.22 6.54 -8.80
C TYR A 59 11.01 7.66 -8.13
N ALA A 60 11.74 8.41 -8.92
CA ALA A 60 12.55 9.51 -8.39
C ALA A 60 11.66 10.59 -7.76
N GLY A 61 12.10 11.14 -6.64
CA GLY A 61 11.42 12.26 -5.99
C GLY A 61 10.36 11.89 -4.97
N GLY A 62 10.14 10.61 -4.68
CA GLY A 62 9.20 10.18 -3.66
C GLY A 62 9.79 10.14 -2.25
N TYR A 63 8.94 9.89 -1.27
CA TYR A 63 9.33 9.70 0.12
C TYR A 63 8.99 8.27 0.54
N TYR A 64 9.97 7.49 0.92
CA TYR A 64 9.81 6.05 1.14
C TYR A 64 10.12 5.60 2.58
N GLY A 65 10.03 6.52 3.53
CA GLY A 65 10.30 6.22 4.94
C GLY A 65 9.35 5.20 5.56
N GLY A 66 8.17 5.01 4.97
CA GLY A 66 7.21 4.01 5.43
C GLY A 66 7.52 2.58 5.01
N ALA A 67 8.58 2.35 4.25
CA ALA A 67 8.89 1.02 3.72
C ALA A 67 9.10 -0.04 4.80
N GLU A 68 9.62 0.34 5.96
CA GLU A 68 9.87 -0.60 7.05
C GLU A 68 8.60 -1.23 7.61
N ASP A 69 7.49 -0.51 7.54
CA ASP A 69 6.23 -0.92 8.15
C ASP A 69 5.20 -1.38 7.11
N LEU A 70 5.62 -1.57 5.87
CA LEU A 70 4.70 -1.95 4.80
C LEU A 70 4.08 -3.32 5.05
N ILE A 71 2.77 -3.40 4.80
CA ILE A 71 2.04 -4.65 4.75
C ILE A 71 1.25 -4.73 3.44
N VAL A 72 0.88 -5.95 3.08
CA VAL A 72 -0.02 -6.19 1.96
C VAL A 72 -1.41 -6.50 2.52
N GLU A 73 -2.40 -5.72 2.09
CA GLU A 73 -3.80 -6.03 2.37
C GLU A 73 -4.47 -6.51 1.09
N TRP A 74 -5.22 -7.58 1.19
CA TRP A 74 -5.91 -8.18 0.04
C TRP A 74 -7.35 -7.71 0.02
N VAL A 75 -7.74 -7.06 -1.08
CA VAL A 75 -9.07 -6.46 -1.24
C VAL A 75 -9.77 -7.11 -2.42
N PRO A 76 -11.06 -7.49 -2.31
CA PRO A 76 -11.77 -8.07 -3.45
C PRO A 76 -11.73 -7.16 -4.67
N VAL A 77 -11.47 -7.75 -5.83
CA VAL A 77 -11.44 -7.00 -7.10
C VAL A 77 -12.77 -6.29 -7.28
N GLY A 78 -12.70 -5.01 -7.65
CA GLY A 78 -13.91 -4.19 -7.86
C GLY A 78 -14.39 -3.45 -6.62
N THR A 79 -13.82 -3.74 -5.45
CA THR A 79 -14.16 -3.01 -4.22
C THR A 79 -13.57 -1.61 -4.27
N GLN A 80 -14.39 -0.62 -3.99
CA GLN A 80 -13.90 0.74 -3.83
C GLN A 80 -13.30 0.90 -2.44
N PHE A 81 -12.14 1.50 -2.37
CA PHE A 81 -11.47 1.75 -1.10
C PHE A 81 -10.71 3.06 -1.14
N ARG A 82 -10.32 3.53 0.01
CA ARG A 82 -9.41 4.67 0.13
C ARG A 82 -8.41 4.41 1.24
N VAL A 83 -7.27 5.08 1.16
CA VAL A 83 -6.26 5.04 2.22
C VAL A 83 -6.53 6.20 3.17
N HIS A 84 -6.75 5.87 4.43
CA HIS A 84 -6.90 6.85 5.49
C HIS A 84 -5.58 6.97 6.22
N GLU A 85 -5.12 8.20 6.48
CA GLU A 85 -3.82 8.43 7.08
C GLU A 85 -3.96 9.32 8.32
N TYR A 86 -3.26 8.94 9.37
CA TYR A 86 -3.16 9.73 10.59
C TYR A 86 -1.74 9.65 11.12
N ASP A 87 -1.04 10.79 11.14
CA ASP A 87 0.33 10.89 11.64
C ASP A 87 1.26 9.85 11.00
N GLY A 88 1.08 9.63 9.71
CA GLY A 88 1.84 8.65 8.93
C GLY A 88 1.28 7.24 8.95
N SER A 89 0.40 6.92 9.88
CA SER A 89 -0.20 5.59 9.96
C SER A 89 -1.33 5.45 8.93
N GLU A 90 -1.21 4.48 8.04
CA GLU A 90 -2.19 4.24 6.99
C GLU A 90 -3.10 3.07 7.32
N THR A 91 -4.38 3.22 7.01
CA THR A 91 -5.37 2.15 7.09
C THR A 91 -6.25 2.20 5.85
N LEU A 92 -6.78 1.05 5.44
CA LEU A 92 -7.73 0.99 4.33
C LEU A 92 -9.15 1.08 4.84
N GLU A 93 -9.95 1.90 4.15
CA GLU A 93 -11.40 1.93 4.30
C GLU A 93 -12.02 1.37 3.04
N CYS A 94 -12.74 0.26 3.17
CA CYS A 94 -13.45 -0.36 2.06
C CYS A 94 -14.92 0.04 2.10
N LYS A 95 -15.43 0.53 0.98
CA LYS A 95 -16.80 1.01 0.90
C LYS A 95 -17.83 -0.06 1.25
N ASP A 96 -17.57 -1.29 0.81
CA ASP A 96 -18.51 -2.40 1.04
C ASP A 96 -18.60 -2.80 2.51
N ALA A 97 -17.52 -2.67 3.25
CA ALA A 97 -17.53 -2.99 4.68
C ALA A 97 -18.47 -2.10 5.48
N MET A 98 -18.67 -0.88 5.02
CA MET A 98 -19.56 0.08 5.69
C MET A 98 -21.03 -0.32 5.55
N SER A 99 -21.40 -0.94 4.45
CA SER A 99 -22.79 -1.31 4.21
C SER A 99 -23.29 -2.47 5.10
N TRP A 100 -22.38 -3.23 5.66
CA TRP A 100 -22.72 -4.35 6.53
C TRP A 100 -23.21 -3.92 7.90
N ILE A 101 -22.85 -2.72 8.30
CA ILE A 101 -23.20 -2.21 9.61
C ILE A 101 -24.69 -1.89 9.72
N THR A 102 -25.33 -1.75 8.60
CA THR A 102 -26.75 -1.42 8.56
C THR A 102 -27.67 -2.61 8.81
N GLY A 103 -27.10 -3.78 8.92
CA GLY A 103 -27.84 -5.04 9.10
C GLY A 103 -28.74 -5.11 10.28
#